data_799f57d7aadcbdbd3fabe1bd743f7623
#
_entry.id   799f57d7aadcbdbd3fabe1bd743f7623
#
_cell.length_a   1.000
_cell.length_b   1.000
_cell.length_c   1.000
_cell.angle_alpha   90.00
_cell.angle_beta   90.00
_cell.angle_gamma   90.00
#
_symmetry.space_group_name_H-M   'P 1'
#
loop_
_entity.id
_entity.type
_entity.pdbx_description
1 polymer ?
#
loop_
_entity_poly.entity_id
_entity_poly.type
_entity_poly.pdbx_seq_one_letter_code
_entity_poly.pdbx_strand_id
1 'polypeptide(L)'
;MVVTFDKISDESRIWIFQSNRLIPDLDIEPLKKQIDNFLSSWTSHGNQLMVASKIKYNLFIIIALDQSCSTASGCSIDKLVSFIKNIENEYQISLLDRLDISFRDKNKISVLRLDEIKRKILEKKINNDTIVFNNLINL
;
A
#
# COMPACT_ATOMS: atom_id res chain seq x y z
N MET A 1 -6.75 10.73 -14.15
CA MET A 1 -7.22 9.59 -14.98
C MET A 1 -6.67 8.28 -14.40
N VAL A 2 -7.56 7.37 -14.08
CA VAL A 2 -7.18 6.05 -13.57
C VAL A 2 -6.91 5.11 -14.75
N VAL A 3 -5.73 4.50 -14.76
CA VAL A 3 -5.35 3.50 -15.76
C VAL A 3 -5.09 2.17 -15.07
N THR A 4 -4.98 1.09 -15.84
CA THR A 4 -4.62 -0.21 -15.25
C THR A 4 -3.17 -0.19 -14.79
N PHE A 5 -2.89 -0.87 -13.70
CA PHE A 5 -1.55 -0.88 -13.08
C PHE A 5 -0.48 -1.39 -14.06
N ASP A 6 -0.83 -2.35 -14.90
CA ASP A 6 0.12 -2.92 -15.86
C ASP A 6 0.49 -1.96 -16.99
N LYS A 7 -0.31 -0.91 -17.20
CA LYS A 7 -0.12 0.05 -18.29
C LYS A 7 0.52 1.36 -17.85
N ILE A 8 0.66 1.60 -16.55
CA ILE A 8 1.28 2.82 -16.07
C ILE A 8 2.81 2.74 -16.28
N SER A 9 3.45 3.89 -16.43
CA SER A 9 4.90 3.95 -16.64
C SER A 9 5.69 3.24 -15.55
N ASP A 10 6.75 2.53 -15.93
CA ASP A 10 7.67 1.89 -14.98
C ASP A 10 8.45 2.92 -14.15
N GLU A 11 8.48 4.18 -14.58
CA GLU A 11 9.14 5.26 -13.85
C GLU A 11 8.20 6.01 -12.91
N SER A 12 7.00 5.49 -12.70
CA SER A 12 6.00 6.10 -11.82
C SER A 12 6.47 6.17 -10.38
N ARG A 13 6.06 7.25 -9.70
CA ARG A 13 6.22 7.35 -8.25
C ARG A 13 5.24 6.38 -7.58
N ILE A 14 5.69 5.73 -6.52
CA ILE A 14 4.90 4.69 -5.85
C ILE A 14 4.76 5.01 -4.37
N TRP A 15 3.53 4.84 -3.84
CA TRP A 15 3.25 4.79 -2.41
C TRP A 15 2.77 3.39 -2.08
N ILE A 16 3.36 2.78 -1.06
CA ILE A 16 3.01 1.43 -0.61
C ILE A 16 2.50 1.53 0.83
N PHE A 17 1.27 1.09 1.04
CA PHE A 17 0.65 1.03 2.35
C PHE A 17 0.46 -0.43 2.73
N GLN A 18 1.09 -0.85 3.82
CA GLN A 18 1.00 -2.23 4.29
C GLN A 18 -0.04 -2.35 5.39
N SER A 19 -0.96 -3.29 5.22
CA SER A 19 -1.93 -3.61 6.26
C SER A 19 -1.28 -4.42 7.38
N ASN A 20 -1.74 -4.20 8.61
CA ASN A 20 -1.27 -4.94 9.78
C ASN A 20 -1.84 -6.38 9.85
N ARG A 21 -2.80 -6.71 8.98
CA ARG A 21 -3.38 -8.04 8.87
C ARG A 21 -3.84 -8.27 7.44
N LEU A 22 -4.04 -9.53 7.07
CA LEU A 22 -4.59 -9.83 5.75
C LEU A 22 -5.99 -9.26 5.62
N ILE A 23 -6.24 -8.61 4.47
CA ILE A 23 -7.55 -8.07 4.15
C ILE A 23 -8.41 -9.23 3.64
N PRO A 24 -9.62 -9.46 4.20
CA PRO A 24 -10.48 -10.54 3.74
C PRO A 24 -10.80 -10.41 2.26
N ASP A 25 -10.88 -11.54 1.55
CA ASP A 25 -11.17 -11.54 0.11
C ASP A 25 -12.46 -10.79 -0.23
N LEU A 26 -13.47 -10.86 0.65
CA LEU A 26 -14.74 -10.16 0.45
C LEU A 26 -14.60 -8.64 0.44
N ASP A 27 -13.56 -8.10 1.08
CA ASP A 27 -13.33 -6.68 1.18
C ASP A 27 -12.47 -6.13 0.03
N ILE A 28 -11.76 -6.99 -0.70
CA ILE A 28 -10.80 -6.57 -1.72
C ILE A 28 -11.48 -5.78 -2.84
N GLU A 29 -12.55 -6.29 -3.41
CA GLU A 29 -13.23 -5.63 -4.53
C GLU A 29 -13.88 -4.30 -4.12
N PRO A 30 -14.64 -4.22 -3.02
CA PRO A 30 -15.15 -2.93 -2.54
C PRO A 30 -14.04 -1.93 -2.24
N LEU A 31 -12.96 -2.36 -1.60
CA LEU A 31 -11.82 -1.50 -1.29
C LEU A 31 -11.16 -0.97 -2.56
N LYS A 32 -10.94 -1.83 -3.56
CA LYS A 32 -10.37 -1.43 -4.85
C LYS A 32 -11.24 -0.38 -5.53
N LYS A 33 -12.56 -0.53 -5.49
CA LYS A 33 -13.49 0.46 -6.05
C LYS A 33 -13.39 1.80 -5.34
N GLN A 34 -13.29 1.80 -4.01
CA GLN A 34 -13.14 3.04 -3.24
C GLN A 34 -11.82 3.75 -3.60
N ILE A 35 -10.73 2.98 -3.72
CA ILE A 35 -9.43 3.55 -4.11
C ILE A 35 -9.52 4.17 -5.50
N ASP A 36 -10.08 3.47 -6.47
CA ASP A 36 -10.19 3.98 -7.84
C ASP A 36 -11.11 5.19 -7.92
N ASN A 37 -12.19 5.24 -7.13
CA ASN A 37 -13.08 6.41 -7.05
C ASN A 37 -12.33 7.63 -6.49
N PHE A 38 -11.54 7.45 -5.44
CA PHE A 38 -10.70 8.52 -4.92
C PHE A 38 -9.71 9.01 -5.98
N LEU A 39 -9.00 8.07 -6.62
CA LEU A 39 -7.99 8.40 -7.62
C LEU A 39 -8.57 9.10 -8.85
N SER A 40 -9.81 8.78 -9.22
CA SER A 40 -10.46 9.40 -10.38
C SER A 40 -10.67 10.90 -10.21
N SER A 41 -10.76 11.37 -8.96
CA SER A 41 -10.92 12.79 -8.63
C SER A 41 -9.66 13.41 -8.03
N TRP A 42 -8.57 12.65 -7.92
CA TRP A 42 -7.32 13.12 -7.33
C TRP A 42 -6.58 14.01 -8.31
N THR A 43 -6.29 15.23 -7.87
CA THR A 43 -5.70 16.26 -8.72
C THR A 43 -4.53 16.94 -8.03
N SER A 44 -3.72 17.63 -8.82
CA SER A 44 -2.68 18.52 -8.33
C SER A 44 -2.81 19.86 -9.05
N HIS A 45 -3.02 20.92 -8.28
CA HIS A 45 -3.23 22.29 -8.85
C HIS A 45 -4.32 22.33 -9.92
N GLY A 46 -5.40 21.55 -9.73
CA GLY A 46 -6.52 21.48 -10.66
C GLY A 46 -6.31 20.56 -11.86
N ASN A 47 -5.13 19.98 -12.02
CA ASN A 47 -4.82 19.05 -13.10
C ASN A 47 -5.07 17.59 -12.65
N GLN A 48 -5.71 16.81 -13.52
CA GLN A 48 -5.85 15.39 -13.28
C GLN A 48 -4.49 14.70 -13.26
N LEU A 49 -4.33 13.74 -12.35
CA LEU A 49 -3.13 12.93 -12.24
C LEU A 49 -3.35 11.59 -12.94
N MET A 50 -2.33 11.11 -13.65
CA MET A 50 -2.37 9.78 -14.26
C MET A 50 -1.91 8.75 -13.23
N VAL A 51 -2.83 7.91 -12.78
CA VAL A 51 -2.65 7.07 -11.61
C VAL A 51 -3.14 5.66 -11.84
N ALA A 52 -2.62 4.73 -11.06
CA ALA A 52 -3.09 3.36 -10.99
C ALA A 52 -2.99 2.86 -9.57
N SER A 53 -3.75 1.83 -9.25
CA SER A 53 -3.67 1.19 -7.94
C SER A 53 -3.67 -0.32 -8.09
N LYS A 54 -3.15 -0.98 -7.05
CA LYS A 54 -3.14 -2.43 -6.97
C LYS A 54 -3.20 -2.84 -5.51
N ILE A 55 -3.96 -3.89 -5.21
CA ILE A 55 -3.92 -4.55 -3.91
C ILE A 55 -3.21 -5.88 -4.13
N LYS A 56 -2.08 -6.07 -3.48
CA LYS A 56 -1.24 -7.25 -3.68
C LYS A 56 -1.15 -8.07 -2.41
N TYR A 57 -1.26 -9.39 -2.54
CA TYR A 57 -1.19 -10.35 -1.44
C TYR A 57 -2.23 -10.11 -0.35
N ASN A 58 -3.33 -9.44 -0.64
CA ASN A 58 -4.34 -9.03 0.34
C ASN A 58 -3.73 -8.25 1.52
N LEU A 59 -2.61 -7.57 1.28
CA LEU A 59 -1.81 -6.94 2.33
C LEU A 59 -1.33 -5.55 1.96
N PHE A 60 -1.00 -5.32 0.69
CA PHE A 60 -0.40 -4.06 0.25
C PHE A 60 -1.36 -3.29 -0.64
N ILE A 61 -1.56 -2.01 -0.32
CA ILE A 61 -2.21 -1.07 -1.23
C ILE A 61 -1.09 -0.29 -1.90
N ILE A 62 -1.02 -0.37 -3.22
CA ILE A 62 0.01 0.29 -4.01
C ILE A 62 -0.66 1.33 -4.89
N ILE A 63 -0.19 2.57 -4.78
CA ILE A 63 -0.64 3.69 -5.60
C ILE A 63 0.54 4.12 -6.47
N ALA A 64 0.33 4.22 -7.77
CA ALA A 64 1.34 4.66 -8.72
C ALA A 64 0.89 5.94 -9.41
N LEU A 65 1.81 6.88 -9.57
CA LEU A 65 1.57 8.15 -10.23
C LEU A 65 2.62 8.35 -11.32
N ASP A 66 2.16 8.48 -12.56
CA ASP A 66 3.01 8.89 -13.68
C ASP A 66 3.20 10.40 -13.62
N GLN A 67 4.41 10.83 -13.31
CA GLN A 67 4.74 12.25 -13.13
C GLN A 67 5.15 12.95 -14.42
N SER A 68 5.03 12.30 -15.58
CA SER A 68 5.42 12.91 -16.85
C SER A 68 4.55 14.11 -17.22
N CYS A 69 3.27 14.11 -16.83
CA CYS A 69 2.33 15.20 -17.13
C CYS A 69 2.09 16.12 -15.94
N SER A 70 1.97 15.56 -14.74
CA SER A 70 1.73 16.31 -13.51
C SER A 70 2.34 15.57 -12.33
N THR A 71 2.89 16.34 -11.38
CA THR A 71 3.46 15.80 -10.15
C THR A 71 2.51 16.01 -8.98
N ALA A 72 2.61 15.18 -7.97
CA ALA A 72 1.84 15.35 -6.74
C ALA A 72 2.34 16.57 -5.98
N SER A 73 1.39 17.41 -5.53
CA SER A 73 1.68 18.52 -4.62
C SER A 73 1.60 18.05 -3.17
N GLY A 74 2.12 18.86 -2.23
CA GLY A 74 1.95 18.58 -0.81
C GLY A 74 0.47 18.44 -0.44
N CYS A 75 -0.38 19.28 -1.00
CA CYS A 75 -1.82 19.25 -0.77
C CYS A 75 -2.46 17.95 -1.30
N SER A 76 -2.04 17.47 -2.48
CA SER A 76 -2.56 16.22 -3.03
C SER A 76 -2.09 15.01 -2.23
N ILE A 77 -0.86 15.02 -1.73
CA ILE A 77 -0.34 13.96 -0.86
C ILE A 77 -1.09 13.93 0.47
N ASP A 78 -1.40 15.10 1.05
CA ASP A 78 -2.19 15.18 2.27
C ASP A 78 -3.60 14.59 2.09
N LYS A 79 -4.21 14.81 0.92
CA LYS A 79 -5.50 14.19 0.59
C LYS A 79 -5.41 12.69 0.49
N LEU A 80 -4.33 12.17 -0.09
CA LEU A 80 -4.09 10.73 -0.16
C LEU A 80 -3.96 10.14 1.25
N VAL A 81 -3.16 10.76 2.11
CA VAL A 81 -2.99 10.28 3.50
C VAL A 81 -4.32 10.32 4.26
N SER A 82 -5.12 11.37 4.09
CA SER A 82 -6.44 11.47 4.72
C SER A 82 -7.38 10.38 4.23
N PHE A 83 -7.35 10.07 2.93
CA PHE A 83 -8.12 8.97 2.37
C PHE A 83 -7.70 7.64 2.98
N ILE A 84 -6.40 7.38 3.09
CA ILE A 84 -5.89 6.14 3.70
C ILE A 84 -6.32 6.02 5.17
N LYS A 85 -6.32 7.13 5.92
CA LYS A 85 -6.84 7.14 7.30
C LYS A 85 -8.31 6.76 7.36
N ASN A 86 -9.12 7.21 6.40
CA ASN A 86 -10.52 6.82 6.33
C ASN A 86 -10.67 5.33 6.06
N ILE A 87 -9.85 4.77 5.20
CA ILE A 87 -9.82 3.32 4.93
C ILE A 87 -9.43 2.54 6.19
N GLU A 88 -8.44 3.01 6.94
CA GLU A 88 -8.06 2.39 8.21
C GLU A 88 -9.25 2.28 9.16
N ASN A 89 -10.03 3.35 9.29
CA ASN A 89 -11.19 3.39 10.18
C ASN A 89 -12.32 2.49 9.68
N GLU A 90 -12.58 2.50 8.37
CA GLU A 90 -13.69 1.74 7.79
C GLU A 90 -13.45 0.23 7.85
N TYR A 91 -12.24 -0.21 7.56
CA TYR A 91 -11.91 -1.63 7.49
C TYR A 91 -11.24 -2.16 8.76
N GLN A 92 -11.04 -1.31 9.76
CA GLN A 92 -10.41 -1.68 11.03
C GLN A 92 -9.04 -2.33 10.81
N ILE A 93 -8.22 -1.67 10.01
CA ILE A 93 -6.82 -2.07 9.73
C ILE A 93 -5.90 -0.89 9.95
N SER A 94 -4.62 -1.16 10.12
CA SER A 94 -3.57 -0.14 10.15
C SER A 94 -2.80 -0.20 8.84
N LEU A 95 -2.60 0.95 8.19
CA LEU A 95 -1.91 1.08 6.92
C LEU A 95 -0.72 2.04 6.98
N LEU A 96 -0.66 2.86 8.02
CA LEU A 96 0.35 3.91 8.17
C LEU A 96 1.39 3.59 9.24
N ASP A 97 1.28 2.42 9.88
CA ASP A 97 2.22 2.01 10.93
C ASP A 97 3.45 1.37 10.29
N ARG A 98 4.60 2.03 10.44
CA ARG A 98 5.86 1.57 9.85
C ARG A 98 6.59 0.53 10.69
N LEU A 99 6.05 0.16 11.86
CA LEU A 99 6.61 -0.88 12.71
C LEU A 99 6.11 -2.28 12.36
N ASP A 100 5.12 -2.39 11.47
CA ASP A 100 4.65 -3.67 10.98
C ASP A 100 5.58 -4.18 9.87
N ILE A 101 5.98 -5.44 9.98
CA ILE A 101 6.85 -6.10 9.03
C ILE A 101 6.14 -7.32 8.48
N SER A 102 6.05 -7.41 7.16
CA SER A 102 5.49 -8.58 6.50
C SER A 102 6.59 -9.53 6.04
N PHE A 103 6.30 -10.81 6.05
CA PHE A 103 7.23 -11.83 5.59
C PHE A 103 6.46 -13.00 4.98
N ARG A 104 7.15 -13.76 4.14
CA ARG A 104 6.57 -14.96 3.52
C ARG A 104 7.03 -16.20 4.31
N ASP A 105 6.05 -17.01 4.70
CA ASP A 105 6.27 -18.26 5.40
C ASP A 105 5.42 -19.34 4.73
N LYS A 106 6.07 -20.34 4.12
CA LYS A 106 5.40 -21.49 3.46
C LYS A 106 4.23 -21.08 2.55
N ASN A 107 4.45 -20.13 1.67
CA ASN A 107 3.45 -19.58 0.75
C ASN A 107 2.38 -18.70 1.42
N LYS A 108 2.48 -18.43 2.71
CA LYS A 108 1.65 -17.46 3.42
C LYS A 108 2.43 -16.20 3.70
N ILE A 109 1.73 -15.08 3.68
CA ILE A 109 2.30 -13.79 4.07
C ILE A 109 1.72 -13.42 5.42
N SER A 110 2.58 -13.17 6.39
CA SER A 110 2.21 -12.78 7.75
C SER A 110 2.79 -11.43 8.10
N VAL A 111 2.17 -10.73 9.03
CA VAL A 111 2.61 -9.42 9.52
C VAL A 111 2.92 -9.53 11.00
N LEU A 112 4.10 -9.03 11.39
CA LEU A 112 4.50 -8.93 12.79
C LEU A 112 5.08 -7.56 13.06
N ARG A 113 4.89 -7.06 14.28
CA ARG A 113 5.58 -5.85 14.71
C ARG A 113 7.06 -6.18 14.95
N LEU A 114 7.90 -5.16 14.90
CA LEU A 114 9.35 -5.31 14.99
C LEU A 114 9.80 -6.09 16.24
N ASP A 115 9.18 -5.84 17.39
CA ASP A 115 9.49 -6.54 18.64
C ASP A 115 9.13 -8.03 18.56
N GLU A 116 8.04 -8.36 17.88
CA GLU A 116 7.62 -9.76 17.67
C GLU A 116 8.56 -10.48 16.71
N ILE A 117 9.09 -9.79 15.70
CA ILE A 117 10.09 -10.35 14.78
C ILE A 117 11.34 -10.78 15.54
N LYS A 118 11.83 -9.92 16.45
CA LYS A 118 13.00 -10.25 17.26
C LYS A 118 12.78 -11.51 18.08
N ARG A 119 11.61 -11.66 18.69
CA ARG A 119 11.27 -12.86 19.46
C ARG A 119 11.21 -14.10 18.58
N LYS A 120 10.63 -14.00 17.38
CA LYS A 120 10.53 -15.12 16.43
C LYS A 120 11.91 -15.59 15.96
N ILE A 121 12.86 -14.69 15.80
CA ILE A 121 14.24 -15.02 15.45
C ILE A 121 14.88 -15.85 16.57
N LEU A 122 14.67 -15.44 17.83
CA LEU A 122 15.19 -16.17 18.99
C LEU A 122 14.58 -17.57 19.11
N GLU A 123 13.32 -17.75 18.69
CA GLU A 123 12.64 -19.02 18.67
C GLU A 123 12.97 -19.87 17.43
N LYS A 124 13.83 -19.35 16.53
CA LYS A 124 14.22 -19.99 15.26
C LYS A 124 13.06 -20.22 14.29
N LYS A 125 11.97 -19.48 14.44
CA LYS A 125 10.81 -19.52 13.52
C LYS A 125 11.02 -18.66 12.29
N ILE A 126 11.92 -17.68 12.38
CA ILE A 126 12.34 -16.82 11.28
C ILE A 126 13.86 -16.96 11.17
N ASN A 127 14.36 -17.13 9.96
CA ASN A 127 15.79 -17.35 9.71
C ASN A 127 16.23 -16.54 8.48
N ASN A 128 17.48 -16.75 8.06
CA ASN A 128 18.06 -16.02 6.94
C ASN A 128 17.34 -16.27 5.61
N ASP A 129 16.62 -17.38 5.48
CA ASP A 129 15.91 -17.73 4.25
C ASP A 129 14.48 -17.16 4.21
N THR A 130 14.02 -16.51 5.30
CA THR A 130 12.70 -15.90 5.37
C THR A 130 12.69 -14.64 4.52
N ILE A 131 11.68 -14.53 3.63
CA ILE A 131 11.51 -13.37 2.77
C ILE A 131 10.75 -12.30 3.54
N VAL A 132 11.37 -11.11 3.69
CA VAL A 132 10.78 -9.95 4.35
C VAL A 132 10.53 -8.87 3.31
N PHE A 133 9.35 -8.26 3.36
CA PHE A 133 8.98 -7.17 2.47
C PHE A 133 9.36 -5.83 3.09
N ASN A 134 10.13 -5.02 2.34
CA ASN A 134 10.48 -3.67 2.74
C ASN A 134 9.61 -2.67 1.98
N ASN A 135 8.63 -2.10 2.66
CA ASN A 135 7.72 -1.10 2.09
C ASN A 135 7.97 0.31 2.62
N LEU A 136 9.12 0.53 3.25
CA LEU A 136 9.54 1.86 3.69
C LEU A 136 10.18 2.66 2.56
N ILE A 137 10.50 2.02 1.45
CA ILE A 137 11.06 2.66 0.27
C ILE A 137 9.92 3.37 -0.47
N ASN A 138 10.15 4.66 -0.75
CA ASN A 138 9.22 5.49 -1.49
C ASN A 138 9.95 5.99 -2.74
N LEU A 139 9.65 5.38 -3.85
CA LEU A 139 10.28 5.69 -5.14
C LEU A 139 9.45 6.67 -5.94
#